data_30a5630678b75fa60de613b48276a308
#
_entry.id   30a5630678b75fa60de613b48276a308
#
_cell.length_a   1.000
_cell.length_b   1.000
_cell.length_c   1.000
_cell.angle_alpha   90.00
_cell.angle_beta   90.00
_cell.angle_gamma   90.00
#
_symmetry.space_group_name_H-M   'P 1'
#
loop_
_entity.id
_entity.type
_entity.pdbx_description
1 polymer ?
#
loop_
_entity_poly.entity_id
_entity_poly.type
_entity_poly.pdbx_seq_one_letter_code
_entity_poly.pdbx_strand_id
1 'polypeptide(L)'
;MSDRTKTMVANQLRKRGINNTAVLDAMSRVPRHRFVSKIYRSMAYTDNPLPIGHGQTISQPYIVALMTQLLRVNIKHKVLEIGTGCGYQTAILSILSKKVITLEVLNGLSKASKKRLVNLGYKNITFH
;
A
#
# COMPACT_ATOMS: atom_id res chain seq x y z
N MET A 1 8.94 3.80 13.21
CA MET A 1 7.65 4.34 12.73
C MET A 1 7.61 5.84 12.95
N SER A 2 7.35 6.62 11.90
CA SER A 2 7.28 8.08 12.01
C SER A 2 6.02 8.52 12.76
N ASP A 3 6.05 9.75 13.31
CA ASP A 3 4.88 10.31 13.99
C ASP A 3 3.70 10.49 13.02
N ARG A 4 3.98 10.82 11.77
CA ARG A 4 2.96 10.94 10.71
C ARG A 4 2.24 9.61 10.47
N THR A 5 2.98 8.50 10.46
CA THR A 5 2.40 7.16 10.31
C THR A 5 1.54 6.80 11.52
N LYS A 6 2.03 7.06 12.73
CA LYS A 6 1.26 6.83 13.96
C LYS A 6 -0.05 7.61 13.97
N THR A 7 0.01 8.87 13.60
CA THR A 7 -1.17 9.76 13.55
C THR A 7 -2.18 9.25 12.52
N MET A 8 -1.71 8.85 11.33
CA MET A 8 -2.57 8.26 10.30
C MET A 8 -3.28 7.01 10.83
N VAL A 9 -2.56 6.07 11.42
CA VAL A 9 -3.14 4.82 11.94
C VAL A 9 -4.16 5.12 13.03
N ALA A 10 -3.83 5.99 13.99
CA ALA A 10 -4.73 6.31 15.10
C ALA A 10 -5.99 7.06 14.64
N ASN A 11 -5.81 8.12 13.85
CA ASN A 11 -6.89 9.06 13.54
C ASN A 11 -7.71 8.70 12.31
N GLN A 12 -7.10 8.07 11.32
CA GLN A 12 -7.78 7.73 10.07
C GLN A 12 -8.25 6.29 10.01
N LEU A 13 -7.61 5.37 10.73
CA LEU A 13 -7.91 3.94 10.65
C LEU A 13 -8.64 3.45 11.90
N ARG A 14 -8.02 3.50 13.07
CA ARG A 14 -8.65 3.01 14.31
C ARG A 14 -9.96 3.72 14.63
N LYS A 15 -9.99 5.02 14.51
CA LYS A 15 -11.21 5.82 14.79
C LYS A 15 -12.36 5.52 13.84
N ARG A 16 -12.06 4.99 12.65
CA ARG A 16 -13.08 4.65 11.64
C ARG A 16 -13.41 3.16 11.59
N GLY A 17 -13.00 2.40 12.60
CA GLY A 17 -13.41 0.99 12.72
C GLY A 17 -12.47 -0.03 12.09
N ILE A 18 -11.26 0.36 11.69
CA ILE A 18 -10.25 -0.62 11.31
C ILE A 18 -9.70 -1.23 12.59
N ASN A 19 -10.01 -2.50 12.82
CA ASN A 19 -9.68 -3.20 14.07
C ASN A 19 -8.85 -4.47 13.87
N ASN A 20 -8.58 -4.88 12.64
CA ASN A 20 -7.70 -6.02 12.36
C ASN A 20 -6.27 -5.62 12.69
N THR A 21 -5.69 -6.27 13.70
CA THR A 21 -4.34 -5.91 14.19
C THR A 21 -3.25 -6.10 13.15
N ALA A 22 -3.34 -7.13 12.32
CA ALA A 22 -2.38 -7.37 11.25
C ALA A 22 -2.42 -6.26 10.19
N VAL A 23 -3.63 -5.82 9.82
CA VAL A 23 -3.81 -4.70 8.87
C VAL A 23 -3.23 -3.40 9.46
N LEU A 24 -3.55 -3.09 10.70
CA LEU A 24 -3.01 -1.90 11.38
C LEU A 24 -1.48 -1.94 11.47
N ASP A 25 -0.92 -3.11 11.79
CA ASP A 25 0.53 -3.29 11.83
C ASP A 25 1.16 -3.06 10.45
N ALA A 26 0.62 -3.68 9.41
CA ALA A 26 1.12 -3.50 8.05
C ALA A 26 1.05 -2.02 7.61
N MET A 27 -0.06 -1.36 7.86
CA MET A 27 -0.23 0.07 7.55
C MET A 27 0.75 0.95 8.33
N SER A 28 1.16 0.54 9.52
CA SER A 28 2.15 1.27 10.32
C SER A 28 3.59 1.07 9.81
N ARG A 29 3.86 -0.02 9.13
CA ARG A 29 5.22 -0.40 8.70
C ARG A 29 5.57 0.09 7.31
N VAL A 30 4.61 0.19 6.40
CA VAL A 30 4.87 0.60 5.02
C VAL A 30 5.05 2.11 4.93
N PRO A 31 6.20 2.60 4.45
CA PRO A 31 6.47 4.05 4.38
C PRO A 31 5.73 4.69 3.20
N ARG A 32 4.50 5.11 3.41
CA ARG A 32 3.62 5.63 2.36
C ARG A 32 4.26 6.77 1.55
N HIS A 33 5.04 7.64 2.19
CA HIS A 33 5.70 8.74 1.51
C HIS A 33 6.70 8.29 0.42
N ARG A 34 7.15 7.04 0.46
CA ARG A 34 8.05 6.47 -0.56
C ARG A 34 7.31 6.01 -1.81
N PHE A 35 5.98 6.03 -1.79
CA PHE A 35 5.11 5.59 -2.89
C PHE A 35 4.48 6.75 -3.65
N VAL A 36 4.81 7.97 -3.30
CA VAL A 36 4.36 9.19 -3.99
C VAL A 36 5.56 9.97 -4.50
N SER A 37 5.33 10.86 -5.49
CA SER A 37 6.39 11.72 -5.99
C SER A 37 6.81 12.75 -4.94
N LYS A 38 7.99 13.34 -5.13
CA LYS A 38 8.56 14.31 -4.17
C LYS A 38 7.62 15.45 -3.86
N ILE A 39 6.89 15.97 -4.86
CA ILE A 39 5.98 17.12 -4.67
C ILE A 39 4.79 16.81 -3.77
N TYR A 40 4.42 15.51 -3.62
CA TYR A 40 3.31 15.08 -2.79
C TYR A 40 3.74 14.48 -1.44
N ARG A 41 5.04 14.40 -1.14
CA ARG A 41 5.52 13.75 0.09
C ARG A 41 5.00 14.39 1.37
N SER A 42 4.86 15.71 1.37
CA SER A 42 4.29 16.43 2.53
C SER A 42 2.82 16.05 2.76
N MET A 43 2.12 15.60 1.72
CA MET A 43 0.71 15.22 1.77
C MET A 43 0.49 13.70 1.87
N ALA A 44 1.57 12.91 1.91
CA ALA A 44 1.48 11.45 1.78
C ALA A 44 0.61 10.79 2.85
N TYR A 45 0.52 11.36 4.04
CA TYR A 45 -0.23 10.80 5.15
C TYR A 45 -1.55 11.51 5.42
N THR A 46 -1.98 12.38 4.50
CA THR A 46 -3.30 13.01 4.59
C THR A 46 -4.41 12.03 4.21
N ASP A 47 -5.63 12.34 4.64
CA ASP A 47 -6.82 11.50 4.45
C ASP A 47 -7.40 11.67 3.03
N ASN A 48 -6.57 11.46 2.01
CA ASN A 48 -6.91 11.71 0.61
C ASN A 48 -6.20 10.74 -0.33
N PRO A 49 -6.78 10.45 -1.51
CA PRO A 49 -6.00 9.91 -2.62
C PRO A 49 -5.05 10.98 -3.17
N LEU A 50 -3.98 10.55 -3.81
CA LEU A 50 -3.00 11.45 -4.44
C LEU A 50 -2.64 10.95 -5.84
N PRO A 51 -2.31 11.85 -6.78
CA PRO A 51 -1.87 11.44 -8.11
C PRO A 51 -0.55 10.67 -8.07
N ILE A 52 -0.43 9.66 -8.93
CA ILE A 52 0.82 8.89 -9.12
C ILE A 52 1.30 8.92 -10.58
N GLY A 53 0.71 9.78 -11.41
CA GLY A 53 0.99 9.84 -12.84
C GLY A 53 0.08 8.92 -13.64
N HIS A 54 0.13 9.03 -14.96
CA HIS A 54 -0.65 8.20 -15.88
C HIS A 54 -2.17 8.26 -15.64
N GLY A 55 -2.68 9.35 -15.05
CA GLY A 55 -4.10 9.49 -14.70
C GLY A 55 -4.55 8.59 -13.56
N GLN A 56 -3.62 8.00 -12.82
CA GLN A 56 -3.89 7.07 -11.71
C GLN A 56 -3.62 7.73 -10.36
N THR A 57 -4.10 7.09 -9.29
CA THR A 57 -3.93 7.57 -7.91
C THR A 57 -3.46 6.46 -6.99
N ILE A 58 -2.76 6.86 -5.91
CA ILE A 58 -2.67 6.06 -4.70
C ILE A 58 -3.95 6.30 -3.91
N SER A 59 -4.63 5.24 -3.53
CA SER A 59 -5.90 5.34 -2.81
C SER A 59 -5.70 5.97 -1.43
N GLN A 60 -6.75 6.62 -0.91
CA GLN A 60 -6.82 7.12 0.45
C GLN A 60 -6.42 6.01 1.46
N PRO A 61 -5.67 6.34 2.52
CA PRO A 61 -5.23 5.32 3.49
C PRO A 61 -6.37 4.48 4.06
N TYR A 62 -7.49 5.11 4.43
CA TYR A 62 -8.65 4.40 4.96
C TYR A 62 -9.19 3.35 3.98
N ILE A 63 -9.28 3.68 2.70
CA ILE A 63 -9.80 2.76 1.67
C ILE A 63 -8.86 1.55 1.51
N VAL A 64 -7.55 1.78 1.51
CA VAL A 64 -6.57 0.69 1.46
C VAL A 64 -6.78 -0.25 2.66
N ALA A 65 -6.85 0.31 3.85
CA ALA A 65 -7.04 -0.47 5.08
C ALA A 65 -8.37 -1.22 5.10
N LEU A 66 -9.46 -0.56 4.71
CA LEU A 66 -10.80 -1.15 4.68
C LEU A 66 -10.87 -2.33 3.70
N MET A 67 -10.42 -2.15 2.47
CA MET A 67 -10.42 -3.24 1.47
C MET A 67 -9.57 -4.41 1.94
N THR A 68 -8.41 -4.13 2.52
CA THR A 68 -7.51 -5.16 3.04
C THR A 68 -8.14 -5.92 4.21
N GLN A 69 -8.80 -5.21 5.13
CA GLN A 69 -9.51 -5.85 6.25
C GLN A 69 -10.66 -6.75 5.74
N LEU A 70 -11.44 -6.27 4.78
CA LEU A 70 -12.55 -7.01 4.21
C LEU A 70 -12.09 -8.25 3.43
N LEU A 71 -10.90 -8.20 2.85
CA LEU A 71 -10.31 -9.32 2.12
C LEU A 71 -9.99 -10.51 3.04
N ARG A 72 -9.79 -10.28 4.32
CA ARG A 72 -9.46 -11.31 5.31
C ARG A 72 -8.24 -12.16 4.91
N VAL A 73 -7.23 -11.52 4.37
CA VAL A 73 -5.99 -12.18 3.98
C VAL A 73 -5.20 -12.64 5.21
N ASN A 74 -4.51 -13.76 5.08
CA ASN A 74 -3.59 -14.24 6.10
C ASN A 74 -2.29 -14.77 5.47
N ILE A 75 -1.33 -15.09 6.31
CA ILE A 75 0.04 -15.46 5.92
C ILE A 75 0.12 -16.76 5.10
N LYS A 76 -0.94 -17.55 5.03
CA LYS A 76 -0.98 -18.77 4.21
C LYS A 76 -1.50 -18.51 2.81
N HIS A 77 -2.13 -17.36 2.58
CA HIS A 77 -2.77 -17.04 1.32
C HIS A 77 -1.78 -16.56 0.26
N LYS A 78 -2.08 -16.89 -0.99
CA LYS A 78 -1.52 -16.22 -2.16
C LYS A 78 -2.56 -15.22 -2.66
N VAL A 79 -2.14 -14.01 -2.97
CA VAL A 79 -3.03 -12.92 -3.38
C VAL A 79 -2.73 -12.53 -4.82
N LEU A 80 -3.77 -12.40 -5.63
CA LEU A 80 -3.69 -11.80 -6.96
C LEU A 80 -4.19 -10.36 -6.87
N GLU A 81 -3.35 -9.41 -7.23
CA GLU A 81 -3.70 -8.01 -7.32
C GLU A 81 -3.76 -7.56 -8.78
N ILE A 82 -4.87 -6.92 -9.17
CA ILE A 82 -5.03 -6.31 -10.48
C ILE A 82 -4.87 -4.79 -10.31
N GLY A 83 -3.85 -4.22 -10.96
CA GLY A 83 -3.54 -2.80 -10.84
C GLY A 83 -2.52 -2.50 -9.75
N THR A 84 -1.25 -2.78 -10.02
CA THR A 84 -0.14 -2.50 -9.10
C THR A 84 -0.06 -1.00 -8.74
N GLY A 85 -0.27 -0.13 -9.72
CA GLY A 85 -0.16 1.31 -9.54
C GLY A 85 1.23 1.69 -9.05
N CYS A 86 1.30 2.43 -7.94
CA CYS A 86 2.57 2.79 -7.31
C CYS A 86 3.17 1.68 -6.44
N GLY A 87 2.40 0.60 -6.16
CA GLY A 87 2.85 -0.53 -5.35
C GLY A 87 2.55 -0.43 -3.85
N TYR A 88 1.83 0.59 -3.41
CA TYR A 88 1.53 0.77 -1.98
C TYR A 88 0.66 -0.36 -1.43
N GLN A 89 -0.48 -0.65 -2.08
CA GLN A 89 -1.34 -1.77 -1.71
C GLN A 89 -0.58 -3.10 -1.83
N THR A 90 0.26 -3.24 -2.85
CA THR A 90 1.10 -4.42 -3.06
C THR A 90 2.00 -4.67 -1.86
N ALA A 91 2.66 -3.63 -1.35
CA ALA A 91 3.51 -3.71 -0.17
C ALA A 91 2.73 -4.16 1.07
N ILE A 92 1.54 -3.59 1.29
CA ILE A 92 0.66 -3.98 2.40
C ILE A 92 0.30 -5.48 2.29
N LEU A 93 -0.15 -5.91 1.13
CA LEU A 93 -0.51 -7.31 0.89
C LEU A 93 0.68 -8.26 1.06
N SER A 94 1.88 -7.83 0.68
CA SER A 94 3.08 -8.66 0.81
C SER A 94 3.43 -8.97 2.27
N ILE A 95 3.16 -8.04 3.18
CA ILE A 95 3.35 -8.26 4.62
C ILE A 95 2.33 -9.25 5.17
N LEU A 96 1.11 -9.22 4.67
CA LEU A 96 -0.04 -9.96 5.22
C LEU A 96 -0.23 -11.35 4.63
N SER A 97 0.46 -11.68 3.53
CA SER A 97 0.23 -12.91 2.78
C SER A 97 1.52 -13.70 2.56
N LYS A 98 1.38 -14.92 2.11
CA LYS A 98 2.51 -15.74 1.72
C LYS A 98 3.17 -15.22 0.44
N LYS A 99 2.35 -14.78 -0.52
CA LYS A 99 2.83 -14.31 -1.82
C LYS A 99 1.80 -13.39 -2.45
N VAL A 100 2.29 -12.37 -3.15
CA VAL A 100 1.47 -11.50 -3.99
C VAL A 100 1.90 -11.67 -5.45
N ILE A 101 0.91 -11.87 -6.32
CA ILE A 101 1.07 -11.79 -7.77
C ILE A 101 0.35 -10.52 -8.19
N THR A 102 1.07 -9.57 -8.79
CA THR A 102 0.50 -8.28 -9.13
C THR A 102 0.64 -7.99 -10.63
N LEU A 103 -0.41 -7.41 -11.20
CA LEU A 103 -0.53 -7.11 -12.63
C LEU A 103 -0.71 -5.61 -12.85
N GLU A 104 0.05 -5.04 -13.78
CA GLU A 104 -0.06 -3.64 -14.17
C GLU A 104 0.07 -3.50 -15.68
N VAL A 105 -0.97 -2.93 -16.31
CA VAL A 105 -1.01 -2.76 -17.77
C VAL A 105 -0.20 -1.55 -18.26
N LEU A 106 0.01 -0.55 -17.40
CA LEU A 106 0.76 0.66 -17.75
C LEU A 106 2.26 0.43 -17.49
N ASN A 107 3.04 0.27 -18.56
CA ASN A 107 4.46 -0.08 -18.47
C ASN A 107 5.27 0.88 -17.56
N GLY A 108 5.00 2.18 -17.63
CA GLY A 108 5.70 3.16 -16.80
C GLY A 108 5.47 2.92 -15.31
N LEU A 109 4.23 2.65 -14.91
CA LEU A 109 3.89 2.32 -13.52
C LEU A 109 4.46 0.96 -13.13
N SER A 110 4.35 -0.04 -13.99
CA SER A 110 4.87 -1.39 -13.74
C SER A 110 6.36 -1.38 -13.43
N LYS A 111 7.15 -0.73 -14.26
CA LYS A 111 8.61 -0.63 -14.06
C LYS A 111 8.97 0.14 -12.81
N ALA A 112 8.33 1.30 -12.59
CA ALA A 112 8.61 2.15 -11.44
C ALA A 112 8.23 1.48 -10.12
N SER A 113 7.07 0.83 -10.06
CA SER A 113 6.61 0.14 -8.85
C SER A 113 7.47 -1.08 -8.53
N LYS A 114 7.85 -1.87 -9.52
CA LYS A 114 8.76 -3.01 -9.33
C LYS A 114 10.09 -2.56 -8.73
N LYS A 115 10.71 -1.54 -9.33
CA LYS A 115 11.98 -0.99 -8.83
C LYS A 115 11.83 -0.52 -7.38
N ARG A 116 10.76 0.21 -7.09
CA ARG A 116 10.49 0.72 -5.74
C ARG A 116 10.34 -0.41 -4.71
N LEU A 117 9.51 -1.39 -5.02
CA LEU A 117 9.23 -2.51 -4.11
C LEU A 117 10.47 -3.38 -3.88
N VAL A 118 11.24 -3.64 -4.92
CA VAL A 118 12.52 -4.38 -4.79
C VAL A 118 13.50 -3.59 -3.92
N ASN A 119 13.66 -2.29 -4.17
CA ASN A 119 14.57 -1.44 -3.40
C ASN A 119 14.16 -1.31 -1.92
N LEU A 120 12.86 -1.38 -1.64
CA LEU A 120 12.36 -1.34 -0.26
C LEU A 120 12.42 -2.70 0.45
N GLY A 121 12.82 -3.77 -0.25
CA GLY A 121 13.08 -5.07 0.35
C GLY A 121 11.89 -6.03 0.40
N TYR A 122 10.83 -5.79 -0.34
CA TYR A 122 9.70 -6.71 -0.43
C TYR A 122 10.04 -7.84 -1.40
N LYS A 123 10.09 -9.10 -0.90
CA LYS A 123 10.66 -10.24 -1.64
C LYS A 123 9.63 -11.24 -2.16
N ASN A 124 8.42 -11.25 -1.64
CA ASN A 124 7.40 -12.24 -1.96
C ASN A 124 6.39 -11.78 -3.01
N ILE A 125 6.85 -10.94 -3.94
CA ILE A 125 6.01 -10.35 -4.99
C ILE A 125 6.47 -10.84 -6.36
N THR A 126 5.51 -11.29 -7.18
CA THR A 126 5.73 -11.60 -8.60
C THR A 126 5.02 -10.54 -9.44
N PHE A 127 5.74 -9.93 -10.35
CA PHE A 127 5.25 -8.83 -11.20
C PHE A 127 4.90 -9.31 -12.61
N HIS A 128 3.76 -8.88 -13.12
CA HIS A 128 3.31 -9.16 -14.49
C HIS A 128 2.77 -7.92 -15.18
#